data_ec3cd458b247ca91b06aab409eae960c
#
_entry.id   ec3cd458b247ca91b06aab409eae960c
#
_cell.length_a   1.000
_cell.length_b   1.000
_cell.length_c   1.000
_cell.angle_alpha   90.00
_cell.angle_beta   90.00
_cell.angle_gamma   90.00
#
_symmetry.space_group_name_H-M   'P 1'
#
loop_
_entity.id
_entity.type
_entity.pdbx_description
1 polymer ?
#
loop_
_entity_poly.entity_id
_entity_poly.type
_entity_poly.pdbx_seq_one_letter_code
_entity_poly.pdbx_strand_id
1 'polypeptide(L)' 'MMSEETRIGLRVRVGESGWRSEWRGLTGTIRARWGNPEYLAFDVLLDDGRTQLFWYHELEEITEGS' A
#
# COMPACT_ATOMS: atom_id res chain seq x y z
N MET A 1 -12.89 1.19 -15.14
CA MET A 1 -12.87 1.68 -13.76
C MET A 1 -12.49 0.54 -12.82
N MET A 2 -11.58 0.82 -11.93
CA MET A 2 -11.15 -0.21 -11.00
C MET A 2 -11.95 -0.12 -9.72
N SER A 3 -12.49 -1.23 -9.27
CA SER A 3 -13.12 -1.28 -7.97
C SER A 3 -12.02 -1.32 -6.90
N GLU A 4 -12.41 -0.98 -5.68
CA GLU A 4 -11.46 -1.00 -4.58
C GLU A 4 -10.97 -2.40 -4.29
N GLU A 5 -11.76 -3.39 -4.62
CA GLU A 5 -11.38 -4.78 -4.37
C GLU A 5 -10.21 -5.21 -5.24
N THR A 6 -10.02 -4.56 -6.37
CA THR A 6 -8.90 -4.93 -7.23
C THR A 6 -7.56 -4.51 -6.66
N ARG A 7 -7.57 -3.70 -5.59
CA ARG A 7 -6.31 -3.32 -4.98
C ARG A 7 -5.75 -4.39 -4.06
N ILE A 8 -6.58 -5.34 -3.63
CA ILE A 8 -6.10 -6.46 -2.83
C ILE A 8 -5.19 -7.31 -3.72
N GLY A 9 -3.99 -7.56 -3.24
CA GLY A 9 -3.00 -8.32 -3.98
C GLY A 9 -2.07 -7.49 -4.82
N LEU A 10 -2.29 -6.17 -4.90
CA LEU A 10 -1.41 -5.32 -5.68
C LEU A 10 -0.08 -5.11 -4.96
N ARG A 11 0.97 -4.98 -5.76
CA ARG A 11 2.29 -4.65 -5.24
C ARG A 11 2.41 -3.14 -5.11
N VAL A 12 2.94 -2.73 -3.97
CA VAL A 12 3.07 -1.30 -3.67
C VAL A 12 4.41 -1.03 -3.04
N ARG A 13 4.81 0.23 -3.09
CA ARG A 13 6.00 0.72 -2.43
C ARG A 13 5.60 1.89 -1.56
N VAL A 14 6.21 1.97 -0.38
CA VAL A 14 5.97 3.10 0.51
C VAL A 14 6.69 4.32 -0.06
N GLY A 15 5.92 5.36 -0.35
CA GLY A 15 6.45 6.56 -0.97
C GLY A 15 7.30 7.38 -0.03
N GLU A 16 8.04 8.30 -0.62
CA GLU A 16 8.95 9.13 0.16
C GLU A 16 8.28 10.33 0.77
N SER A 17 7.07 10.63 0.34
CA SER A 17 6.35 11.78 0.88
C SER A 17 5.77 11.51 2.26
N GLY A 18 5.79 10.27 2.70
CA GLY A 18 5.28 9.94 4.02
C GLY A 18 6.19 10.45 5.12
N TRP A 19 5.62 10.68 6.28
CA TRP A 19 6.37 11.22 7.40
C TRP A 19 7.05 10.13 8.23
N ARG A 20 6.77 8.87 7.92
CA ARG A 20 7.41 7.75 8.63
C ARG A 20 8.58 7.26 7.81
N SER A 21 9.74 7.86 8.07
CA SER A 21 10.90 7.64 7.22
C SER A 21 11.41 6.20 7.29
N GLU A 22 11.15 5.50 8.38
CA GLU A 22 11.66 4.13 8.51
C GLU A 22 10.99 3.17 7.53
N TRP A 23 9.85 3.55 6.98
CA TRP A 23 9.13 2.69 6.05
C TRP A 23 9.36 3.06 4.60
N ARG A 24 10.01 4.18 4.35
CA ARG A 24 10.15 4.68 2.98
C ARG A 24 10.92 3.70 2.11
N GLY A 25 10.43 3.50 0.90
CA GLY A 25 11.08 2.63 -0.07
C GLY A 25 10.83 1.16 0.10
N LEU A 26 10.17 0.75 1.17
CA LEU A 26 9.86 -0.65 1.36
C LEU A 26 8.73 -1.05 0.42
N THR A 27 8.77 -2.31 0.00
CA THR A 27 7.76 -2.83 -0.90
C THR A 27 6.96 -3.92 -0.21
N GLY A 28 5.76 -4.13 -0.69
CA GLY A 28 4.90 -5.14 -0.12
C GLY A 28 3.67 -5.38 -0.98
N THR A 29 2.73 -6.13 -0.44
CA THR A 29 1.51 -6.50 -1.12
C THR A 29 0.32 -6.11 -0.26
N ILE A 30 -0.67 -5.47 -0.88
CA ILE A 30 -1.89 -5.11 -0.16
C ILE A 30 -2.67 -6.37 0.16
N ARG A 31 -2.99 -6.56 1.44
CA ARG A 31 -3.71 -7.73 1.89
C ARG A 31 -5.14 -7.42 2.31
N ALA A 32 -5.41 -6.22 2.75
CA ALA A 32 -6.74 -5.87 3.22
C ALA A 32 -6.96 -4.38 3.07
N ARG A 33 -8.23 -3.99 3.01
CA ARG A 33 -8.62 -2.60 2.88
C ARG A 33 -9.46 -2.22 4.09
N TRP A 34 -9.19 -1.04 4.65
CA TRP A 34 -9.88 -0.55 5.82
C TRP A 34 -10.33 0.89 5.57
N GLY A 35 -11.43 1.23 6.20
CA GLY A 35 -11.92 2.60 6.14
C GLY A 35 -12.93 2.81 5.05
N ASN A 36 -13.20 4.07 4.78
CA ASN A 36 -14.19 4.45 3.78
C ASN A 36 -13.48 5.23 2.67
N PRO A 37 -14.19 5.62 1.61
CA PRO A 37 -13.52 6.26 0.48
C PRO A 37 -12.75 7.52 0.83
N GLU A 38 -13.11 8.20 1.93
CA GLU A 38 -12.40 9.43 2.29
C GLU A 38 -11.18 9.15 3.15
N TYR A 39 -11.16 8.01 3.84
CA TYR A 39 -10.08 7.68 4.76
C TYR A 39 -9.67 6.24 4.52
N LEU A 40 -9.16 6.00 3.34
CA LEU A 40 -8.83 4.65 2.91
C LEU A 40 -7.43 4.29 3.35
N ALA A 41 -7.32 3.13 4.00
CA ALA A 41 -6.04 2.60 4.44
C ALA A 41 -5.93 1.15 4.01
N PHE A 42 -4.69 0.69 3.87
CA PHE A 42 -4.43 -0.67 3.43
C PHE A 42 -3.50 -1.36 4.41
N ASP A 43 -3.81 -2.63 4.65
CA ASP A 43 -2.93 -3.50 5.40
C ASP A 43 -1.96 -4.12 4.41
N VAL A 44 -0.67 -3.81 4.55
CA VAL A 44 0.35 -4.21 3.59
C VAL A 44 1.26 -5.23 4.24
N LEU A 45 1.40 -6.37 3.57
CA LEU A 45 2.40 -7.36 3.97
C LEU A 45 3.69 -6.99 3.29
N LEU A 46 4.63 -6.49 4.07
CA LEU A 46 5.92 -6.08 3.54
C LEU A 46 6.75 -7.31 3.17
N ASP A 47 7.68 -7.10 2.27
CA ASP A 47 8.46 -8.21 1.74
C ASP A 47 9.33 -8.87 2.80
N ASP A 48 9.60 -8.18 3.89
CA ASP A 48 10.36 -8.77 4.99
C ASP A 48 9.50 -9.57 5.96
N GLY A 49 8.20 -9.69 5.68
CA GLY A 49 7.30 -10.50 6.49
C GLY A 49 6.50 -9.74 7.52
N ARG A 50 6.78 -8.46 7.69
CA ARG A 50 6.02 -7.65 8.62
C ARG A 50 4.76 -7.11 7.95
N THR A 51 3.73 -6.83 8.75
CA THR A 51 2.53 -6.18 8.25
C THR A 51 2.41 -4.81 8.89
N GLN A 52 1.90 -3.86 8.11
CA GLN A 52 1.75 -2.50 8.58
C GLN A 52 0.61 -1.82 7.85
N LEU A 53 -0.12 -0.99 8.56
CA LEU A 53 -1.22 -0.23 7.98
C LEU A 53 -0.69 1.08 7.43
N PHE A 54 -1.05 1.38 6.18
CA PHE A 54 -0.66 2.64 5.54
C PHE A 54 -1.89 3.30 4.96
N TRP A 55 -1.90 4.64 4.99
CA TRP A 55 -2.90 5.40 4.25
C TRP A 55 -2.62 5.24 2.76
N TYR A 56 -3.68 5.28 1.96
CA TYR A 56 -3.51 5.01 0.54
C TYR A 56 -2.54 6.01 -0.12
N HIS A 57 -2.52 7.25 0.37
CA HIS A 57 -1.65 8.26 -0.25
C HIS A 57 -0.18 8.07 0.13
N GLU A 58 0.10 7.20 1.09
CA GLU A 58 1.48 6.88 1.43
C GLU A 58 2.08 5.83 0.51
N LEU A 59 1.27 5.22 -0.32
CA LEU A 59 1.69 4.09 -1.13
C LEU A 59 1.73 4.46 -2.60
N GLU A 60 2.67 3.85 -3.31
CA GLU A 60 2.77 3.97 -4.76
C GLU A 60 2.57 2.60 -5.35
N GLU A 61 1.73 2.52 -6.35
CA GLU A 61 1.48 1.26 -7.04
C GLU A 61 2.67 0.91 -7.91
N ILE A 62 3.14 -0.34 -7.78
CA ILE A 62 4.22 -0.83 -8.62
C ILE A 62 3.60 -1.49 -9.82
N THR A 63 3.86 -0.93 -11.01
CA THR A 63 3.36 -1.49 -12.25
C THR A 63 4.51 -2.20 -12.92
N GLU A 64 4.39 -3.51 -13.06
CA GLU A 64 5.42 -4.32 -13.67
C GLU A 64 5.02 -4.73 -15.06
N GLY A 65 6.02 -4.91 -15.90
CA GLY A 65 5.80 -5.45 -17.22
C GLY A 65 5.14 -4.51 -18.17
N SER A 66 5.04 -3.30 -17.83
CA SER A 66 4.42 -2.32 -18.71
C SER A 66 5.42 -1.74 -19.65
#